data_9dbec67f14c510269ad26ef37d3afa2e
#
_entry.id   9dbec67f14c510269ad26ef37d3afa2e
#
_cell.length_a   1.000
_cell.length_b   1.000
_cell.length_c   1.000
_cell.angle_alpha   90.00
_cell.angle_beta   90.00
_cell.angle_gamma   90.00
#
_symmetry.space_group_name_H-M   'P 1'
#
loop_
_entity.id
_entity.type
_entity.pdbx_description
1 polymer ?
#
loop_
_entity_poly.entity_id
_entity_poly.type
_entity_poly.pdbx_seq_one_letter_code
_entity_poly.pdbx_strand_id
1 'polypeptide(L)'
;MKTKNYNEKYASFYNSSKWRKLRDVKFADANGLCENCLGKGIIKEGKEVHHIEPIEDCWEKRLDYDNLKLLCRQCHNEAHERISPLQKFLKEWED
;
A
#
# COMPACT_ATOMS: atom_id res chain seq x y z
N MET A 1 -11.92 -22.82 -6.62
CA MET A 1 -11.00 -22.82 -7.74
C MET A 1 -10.68 -21.46 -8.23
N LYS A 2 -11.68 -20.68 -8.49
CA LYS A 2 -11.44 -19.34 -9.01
C LYS A 2 -10.68 -18.49 -8.04
N THR A 3 -10.95 -18.67 -6.76
CA THR A 3 -10.24 -17.94 -5.74
C THR A 3 -8.75 -18.20 -5.78
N LYS A 4 -8.41 -19.46 -6.07
CA LYS A 4 -7.03 -19.84 -6.15
C LYS A 4 -6.31 -19.12 -7.27
N ASN A 5 -6.95 -19.06 -8.45
CA ASN A 5 -6.34 -18.35 -9.57
C ASN A 5 -6.18 -16.87 -9.30
N TYR A 6 -7.16 -16.29 -8.64
CA TYR A 6 -7.13 -14.90 -8.26
C TYR A 6 -5.93 -14.64 -7.35
N ASN A 7 -5.72 -15.48 -6.35
CA ASN A 7 -4.60 -15.33 -5.43
C ASN A 7 -3.26 -15.53 -6.13
N GLU A 8 -3.22 -16.46 -7.09
CA GLU A 8 -1.99 -16.72 -7.82
C GLU A 8 -1.58 -15.52 -8.66
N LYS A 9 -2.55 -14.82 -9.22
CA LYS A 9 -2.28 -13.63 -10.01
C LYS A 9 -1.55 -12.58 -9.19
N TYR A 10 -2.03 -12.31 -7.99
CA TYR A 10 -1.42 -11.31 -7.14
C TYR A 10 -0.08 -11.76 -6.60
N ALA A 11 0.02 -13.02 -6.20
CA ALA A 11 1.27 -13.55 -5.71
C ALA A 11 2.34 -13.50 -6.80
N SER A 12 1.96 -13.84 -8.01
CA SER A 12 2.87 -13.80 -9.14
C SER A 12 3.36 -12.39 -9.39
N PHE A 13 2.47 -11.42 -9.30
CA PHE A 13 2.84 -10.03 -9.48
C PHE A 13 3.86 -9.60 -8.43
N TYR A 14 3.58 -9.88 -7.16
CA TYR A 14 4.47 -9.45 -6.08
C TYR A 14 5.83 -10.15 -6.12
N ASN A 15 5.92 -11.28 -6.79
CA ASN A 15 7.19 -11.98 -6.95
C ASN A 15 7.90 -11.62 -8.23
N SER A 16 7.33 -10.75 -9.05
CA SER A 16 7.93 -10.41 -10.34
C SER A 16 9.13 -9.50 -10.18
N SER A 17 10.05 -9.58 -11.15
CA SER A 17 11.22 -8.72 -11.16
C SER A 17 10.83 -7.25 -11.32
N LYS A 18 9.83 -7.00 -12.14
CA LYS A 18 9.41 -5.62 -12.40
C LYS A 18 8.91 -4.96 -11.12
N TRP A 19 8.11 -5.68 -10.33
CA TRP A 19 7.62 -5.15 -9.08
C TRP A 19 8.76 -4.89 -8.10
N ARG A 20 9.67 -5.86 -7.98
CA ARG A 20 10.77 -5.72 -7.03
C ARG A 20 11.64 -4.52 -7.34
N LYS A 21 11.94 -4.31 -8.62
CA LYS A 21 12.76 -3.18 -9.02
C LYS A 21 12.04 -1.86 -8.74
N LEU A 22 10.77 -1.79 -9.09
CA LEU A 22 10.00 -0.57 -8.86
C LEU A 22 9.88 -0.27 -7.38
N ARG A 23 9.65 -1.31 -6.58
CA ARG A 23 9.56 -1.17 -5.13
C ARG A 23 10.86 -0.64 -4.57
N ASP A 24 11.99 -1.17 -5.04
CA ASP A 24 13.30 -0.74 -4.55
C ASP A 24 13.58 0.71 -4.93
N VAL A 25 13.18 1.11 -6.14
CA VAL A 25 13.34 2.49 -6.57
C VAL A 25 12.53 3.42 -5.67
N LYS A 26 11.28 3.04 -5.39
CA LYS A 26 10.42 3.87 -4.54
C LYS A 26 11.01 4.00 -3.14
N PHE A 27 11.52 2.89 -2.61
CA PHE A 27 12.13 2.87 -1.29
C PHE A 27 13.33 3.83 -1.24
N ALA A 28 14.17 3.76 -2.25
CA ALA A 28 15.37 4.61 -2.30
C ALA A 28 14.99 6.08 -2.47
N ASP A 29 14.03 6.36 -3.33
CA ASP A 29 13.62 7.75 -3.57
C ASP A 29 13.03 8.38 -2.32
N ALA A 30 12.39 7.59 -1.48
CA ALA A 30 11.82 8.09 -0.23
C ALA A 30 12.85 8.09 0.90
N ASN A 31 14.11 7.76 0.59
CA ASN A 31 15.19 7.68 1.58
C ASN A 31 14.84 6.74 2.73
N GLY A 32 14.05 5.71 2.44
CA GLY A 32 13.67 4.73 3.46
C GLY A 32 12.73 5.26 4.51
N LEU A 33 12.14 6.43 4.31
CA LEU A 33 11.29 7.06 5.31
C LEU A 33 9.82 6.93 4.95
N CYS A 34 8.99 6.79 5.98
CA CYS A 34 7.54 6.77 5.79
C CYS A 34 7.08 8.11 5.25
N GLU A 35 6.44 8.10 4.08
CA GLU A 35 6.02 9.33 3.44
C GLU A 35 4.92 10.04 4.20
N ASN A 36 3.99 9.27 4.80
CA ASN A 36 2.91 9.87 5.56
C ASN A 36 3.42 10.52 6.84
N CYS A 37 4.33 9.86 7.53
CA CYS A 37 4.90 10.43 8.74
C CYS A 37 5.71 11.67 8.42
N LEU A 38 6.48 11.62 7.34
CA LEU A 38 7.30 12.78 6.94
C LEU A 38 6.41 13.97 6.63
N GLY A 39 5.26 13.73 6.01
CA GLY A 39 4.31 14.80 5.74
C GLY A 39 3.78 15.46 6.99
N LYS A 40 3.86 14.78 8.11
CA LYS A 40 3.45 15.32 9.42
C LYS A 40 4.63 15.87 10.20
N GLY A 41 5.81 15.88 9.59
CA GLY A 41 7.01 16.34 10.29
C GLY A 41 7.67 15.30 11.16
N ILE A 42 7.32 14.04 10.99
CA ILE A 42 7.85 12.93 11.79
C ILE A 42 8.81 12.10 10.97
N ILE A 43 10.02 11.89 11.48
CA ILE A 43 11.02 11.06 10.82
C ILE A 43 10.87 9.65 11.34
N LYS A 44 10.40 8.76 10.48
CA LYS A 44 10.16 7.36 10.84
C LYS A 44 10.46 6.47 9.65
N GLU A 45 11.07 5.32 9.90
CA GLU A 45 11.42 4.38 8.84
C GLU A 45 10.18 3.84 8.16
N GLY A 46 10.26 3.76 6.83
CA GLY A 46 9.24 3.08 6.07
C GLY A 46 9.54 1.60 6.03
N LYS A 47 8.51 0.79 5.91
CA LYS A 47 8.65 -0.66 5.90
C LYS A 47 8.08 -1.30 4.65
N GLU A 48 7.01 -0.74 4.12
CA GLU A 48 6.30 -1.38 3.00
C GLU A 48 5.92 -0.36 1.96
N VAL A 49 6.06 -0.76 0.71
CA VAL A 49 5.62 0.08 -0.41
C VAL A 49 4.17 -0.30 -0.70
N HIS A 50 3.31 0.66 -0.54
CA HIS A 50 1.86 0.49 -0.57
C HIS A 50 1.29 1.02 -1.88
N HIS A 51 0.31 0.32 -2.45
CA HIS A 51 -0.44 0.82 -3.60
C HIS A 51 -1.55 1.72 -3.08
N ILE A 52 -1.55 2.97 -3.52
CA ILE A 52 -2.57 3.93 -3.07
C ILE A 52 -3.94 3.43 -3.52
N GLU A 53 -4.06 3.07 -4.81
CA GLU A 53 -5.23 2.35 -5.28
C GLU A 53 -4.86 0.88 -5.31
N PRO A 54 -5.52 0.05 -4.49
CA PRO A 54 -5.13 -1.35 -4.37
C PRO A 54 -5.18 -2.08 -5.71
N ILE A 55 -4.32 -3.07 -5.86
CA ILE A 55 -4.27 -3.82 -7.11
C ILE A 55 -5.58 -4.55 -7.38
N GLU A 56 -6.34 -4.86 -6.33
CA GLU A 56 -7.65 -5.47 -6.50
C GLU A 56 -8.62 -4.54 -7.17
N ASP A 57 -8.46 -3.24 -6.95
CA ASP A 57 -9.37 -2.24 -7.49
C ASP A 57 -8.90 -1.67 -8.81
N CYS A 58 -7.60 -1.59 -9.00
CA CYS A 58 -7.05 -0.98 -10.21
C CYS A 58 -5.77 -1.70 -10.64
N TRP A 59 -5.96 -2.81 -11.33
CA TRP A 59 -4.84 -3.64 -11.78
C TRP A 59 -3.91 -2.88 -12.71
N GLU A 60 -4.45 -1.94 -13.49
CA GLU A 60 -3.66 -1.19 -14.46
C GLU A 60 -2.59 -0.34 -13.81
N LYS A 61 -2.80 0.07 -12.56
CA LYS A 61 -1.85 0.93 -11.87
C LYS A 61 -0.89 0.17 -10.99
N ARG A 62 -0.80 -1.15 -11.17
CA ARG A 62 0.05 -1.95 -10.31
C ARG A 62 1.53 -1.59 -10.41
N LEU A 63 1.96 -1.09 -11.56
CA LEU A 63 3.35 -0.69 -11.77
C LEU A 63 3.48 0.82 -12.02
N ASP A 64 2.50 1.57 -11.58
CA ASP A 64 2.52 3.02 -11.73
C ASP A 64 3.24 3.62 -10.51
N TYR A 65 4.39 4.23 -10.75
CA TYR A 65 5.21 4.80 -9.68
C TYR A 65 4.39 5.77 -8.82
N ASP A 66 3.54 6.59 -9.45
CA ASP A 66 2.76 7.58 -8.72
C ASP A 66 1.67 6.97 -7.87
N ASN A 67 1.38 5.69 -8.06
CA ASN A 67 0.41 4.97 -7.26
C ASN A 67 1.04 4.27 -6.07
N LEU A 68 2.30 4.57 -5.77
CA LEU A 68 3.05 3.91 -4.71
C LEU A 68 3.41 4.89 -3.61
N LYS A 69 3.50 4.38 -2.39
CA LYS A 69 3.89 5.16 -1.24
C LYS A 69 4.64 4.27 -0.26
N LEU A 70 5.77 4.76 0.24
CA LEU A 70 6.50 4.02 1.28
C LEU A 70 5.90 4.39 2.62
N LEU A 71 5.46 3.40 3.37
CA LEU A 71 4.78 3.63 4.64
C LEU A 71 5.40 2.80 5.76
N CYS A 72 5.35 3.32 6.97
CA CYS A 72 5.69 2.54 8.14
C CYS A 72 4.55 1.56 8.39
N ARG A 73 4.79 0.59 9.29
CA ARG A 73 3.79 -0.43 9.54
C ARG A 73 2.45 0.17 9.99
N GLN A 74 2.51 1.14 10.87
CA GLN A 74 1.28 1.75 11.38
C GLN A 74 0.50 2.45 10.28
N CYS A 75 1.18 3.27 9.47
CA CYS A 75 0.50 3.99 8.39
C CYS A 75 -0.01 3.02 7.34
N HIS A 76 0.73 1.93 7.09
CA HIS A 76 0.29 0.92 6.15
C HIS A 76 -0.99 0.24 6.62
N ASN A 77 -1.04 -0.10 7.92
CA ASN A 77 -2.23 -0.72 8.48
C ASN A 77 -3.42 0.23 8.43
N GLU A 78 -3.19 1.51 8.70
CA GLU A 78 -4.26 2.49 8.64
C GLU A 78 -4.80 2.64 7.23
N ALA A 79 -3.91 2.57 6.24
CA ALA A 79 -4.34 2.66 4.85
C ALA A 79 -5.20 1.46 4.45
N HIS A 80 -4.85 0.28 4.97
CA HIS A 80 -5.63 -0.92 4.68
C HIS A 80 -6.96 -0.95 5.42
N GLU A 81 -7.06 -0.21 6.51
CA GLU A 81 -8.30 -0.13 7.26
C GLU A 81 -9.20 0.97 6.73
N ARG A 82 -8.86 1.51 5.56
CA ARG A 82 -9.66 2.55 4.97
C ARG A 82 -11.08 2.07 4.73
N ILE A 83 -12.04 2.75 5.32
CA ILE A 83 -13.44 2.40 5.19
C ILE A 83 -14.20 3.64 4.76
N SER A 84 -15.41 3.42 4.23
CA SER A 84 -16.23 4.53 3.80
C SER A 84 -16.59 5.43 4.99
N PRO A 85 -16.91 6.68 4.75
CA PRO A 85 -17.30 7.57 5.84
C PRO A 85 -18.45 7.01 6.66
N LEU A 86 -19.41 6.35 6.02
CA LEU A 86 -20.53 5.75 6.72
C LEU A 86 -20.07 4.63 7.64
N GLN A 87 -19.20 3.76 7.13
CA GLN A 87 -18.72 2.66 7.94
C GLN A 87 -17.91 3.16 9.13
N LYS A 88 -17.13 4.21 8.91
CA LYS A 88 -16.35 4.79 9.98
C LYS A 88 -17.26 5.35 11.06
N PHE A 89 -18.31 6.03 10.64
CA PHE A 89 -19.30 6.59 11.56
C PHE A 89 -19.96 5.49 12.39
N LEU A 90 -20.40 4.43 11.72
CA LEU A 90 -21.04 3.32 12.40
C LEU A 90 -20.10 2.62 13.37
N LYS A 91 -18.84 2.50 12.99
CA LYS A 91 -17.85 1.85 13.82
C LYS A 91 -17.64 2.62 15.12
N GLU A 92 -17.66 3.94 15.04
CA GLU A 92 -17.48 4.76 16.21
C GLU A 92 -18.66 4.63 17.18
N TRP A 93 -19.79 4.22 16.65
CA TRP A 93 -20.97 4.05 17.48
C TRP A 93 -21.03 2.69 18.16
N GLU A 94 -20.20 1.78 17.74
CA GLU A 94 -20.26 0.44 18.24
C GLU A 94 -19.54 0.22 19.54
N ASP A 95 -18.97 1.15 20.12
CA ASP A 95 -18.23 0.96 21.29
C ASP A 95 -18.97 0.42 22.44
#